data_9a90f13bfc78634198bb3c24e3e3ac47
#
_entry.id   9a90f13bfc78634198bb3c24e3e3ac47
#
_cell.length_a   1.000
_cell.length_b   1.000
_cell.length_c   1.000
_cell.angle_alpha   90.00
_cell.angle_beta   90.00
_cell.angle_gamma   90.00
#
_symmetry.space_group_name_H-M   'P 1'
#
loop_
_entity.id
_entity.type
_entity.pdbx_description
1 polymer ?
#
loop_
_entity_poly.entity_id
_entity_poly.type
_entity_poly.pdbx_seq_one_letter_code
_entity_poly.pdbx_strand_id
1 'polypeptide(L)'
;MARKVVRAVTCPVCGTLCDDLEVVVEDGRIVDVYNACAMGAAKFLHAQEHRLRQPMIRRNGELKPVGLEEAIREAARILAEAEYPIL
;
A
#
# COMPACT_ATOMS: atom_id res chain seq x y z
N MET A 1 12.50 22.52 6.23
CA MET A 1 12.34 21.23 5.59
C MET A 1 12.56 20.11 6.59
N ALA A 2 11.63 19.25 6.73
CA ALA A 2 11.69 18.18 7.69
C ALA A 2 12.34 16.94 7.04
N ARG A 3 13.55 16.62 7.47
CA ARG A 3 14.23 15.39 7.10
C ARG A 3 14.28 14.49 8.31
N LYS A 4 13.91 13.25 8.12
CA LYS A 4 13.81 12.29 9.20
C LYS A 4 14.34 10.94 8.74
N VAL A 5 15.09 10.26 9.60
CA VAL A 5 15.55 8.90 9.35
C VAL A 5 14.77 7.98 10.29
N VAL A 6 14.04 7.04 9.71
CA VAL A 6 13.29 6.04 10.47
C VAL A 6 14.09 4.74 10.43
N ARG A 7 14.41 4.21 11.61
CA ARG A 7 15.25 3.01 11.75
C ARG A 7 14.41 1.80 12.11
N ALA A 8 15.01 0.62 11.92
CA ALA A 8 14.38 -0.65 12.25
C ALA A 8 13.03 -0.83 11.51
N VAL A 9 13.00 -0.44 10.24
CA VAL A 9 11.80 -0.58 9.41
C VAL A 9 11.76 -1.98 8.84
N THR A 10 10.60 -2.63 8.91
CA THR A 10 10.39 -3.95 8.36
C THR A 10 9.97 -3.86 6.90
N CYS A 11 10.64 -4.63 6.04
CA CYS A 11 10.31 -4.69 4.63
C CYS A 11 9.13 -5.64 4.39
N PRO A 12 8.06 -5.21 3.72
CA PRO A 12 6.89 -6.06 3.50
C PRO A 12 6.89 -6.83 2.19
N VAL A 13 8.01 -6.85 1.44
CA VAL A 13 7.98 -7.32 0.05
C VAL A 13 8.04 -8.83 -0.06
N CYS A 14 8.98 -9.50 0.63
CA CYS A 14 9.12 -10.94 0.52
C CYS A 14 9.13 -11.60 1.89
N GLY A 15 9.22 -12.93 1.92
CA GLY A 15 9.14 -13.68 3.16
C GLY A 15 10.38 -13.63 4.05
N THR A 16 11.44 -12.94 3.62
CA THR A 16 12.66 -12.82 4.42
C THR A 16 12.46 -11.95 5.67
N LEU A 17 11.51 -11.02 5.62
CA LEU A 17 11.16 -10.16 6.74
C LEU A 17 12.34 -9.36 7.28
N CYS A 18 13.09 -8.72 6.38
CA CYS A 18 14.18 -7.83 6.79
C CYS A 18 13.63 -6.72 7.67
N ASP A 19 14.24 -6.49 8.83
CA ASP A 19 13.75 -5.54 9.83
C ASP A 19 14.80 -4.51 10.26
N ASP A 20 15.86 -4.38 9.49
CA ASP A 20 16.95 -3.45 9.77
C ASP A 20 17.06 -2.31 8.76
N LEU A 21 15.99 -2.05 8.02
CA LEU A 21 15.99 -0.99 7.03
C LEU A 21 15.99 0.39 7.69
N GLU A 22 16.68 1.31 7.05
CA GLU A 22 16.61 2.73 7.40
C GLU A 22 15.97 3.48 6.26
N VAL A 23 14.93 4.21 6.55
CA VAL A 23 14.17 4.96 5.55
C VAL A 23 14.32 6.44 5.80
N VAL A 24 14.76 7.18 4.79
CA VAL A 24 14.91 8.62 4.87
C VAL A 24 13.69 9.30 4.28
N VAL A 25 13.05 10.14 5.07
CA VAL A 25 11.83 10.86 4.68
C VAL A 25 12.13 12.36 4.67
N GLU A 26 11.79 13.03 3.58
CA GLU A 26 11.86 14.49 3.48
C GLU A 26 10.51 15.02 3.03
N ASP A 27 9.95 15.93 3.83
CA ASP A 27 8.68 16.57 3.52
C ASP A 27 7.56 15.57 3.19
N GLY A 28 7.51 14.48 3.97
CA GLY A 28 6.48 13.45 3.79
C GLY A 28 6.72 12.46 2.67
N ARG A 29 7.88 12.51 2.02
CA ARG A 29 8.20 11.60 0.91
C ARG A 29 9.45 10.79 1.24
N ILE A 30 9.45 9.53 0.86
CA ILE A 30 10.62 8.67 1.02
C ILE A 30 11.61 9.02 -0.08
N VAL A 31 12.82 9.42 0.31
CA VAL A 31 13.87 9.84 -0.62
C VAL A 31 15.05 8.90 -0.67
N ASP A 32 15.23 8.05 0.33
CA ASP A 32 16.31 7.07 0.32
C ASP A 32 15.98 5.90 1.26
N VAL A 33 16.59 4.74 0.99
CA VAL A 33 16.41 3.53 1.79
C VAL A 33 17.74 2.82 1.89
N TYR A 34 18.16 2.47 3.11
CA TYR A 34 19.38 1.73 3.35
C TYR A 34 19.08 0.33 3.88
N ASN A 35 19.99 -0.58 3.64
CA ASN A 35 19.93 -1.99 4.06
C ASN A 35 18.84 -2.80 3.36
N ALA A 36 18.29 -2.30 2.26
CA ALA A 36 17.29 -3.00 1.48
C ALA A 36 17.91 -3.58 0.21
N CYS A 37 17.39 -4.73 -0.22
CA CYS A 37 17.74 -5.24 -1.54
C CYS A 37 17.05 -4.39 -2.61
N ALA A 38 17.41 -4.62 -3.89
CA ALA A 38 16.87 -3.82 -4.99
C ALA A 38 15.35 -3.83 -5.03
N MET A 39 14.73 -4.98 -4.74
CA MET A 39 13.27 -5.13 -4.77
C MET A 39 12.60 -4.33 -3.64
N GLY A 40 13.14 -4.45 -2.43
CA GLY A 40 12.62 -3.70 -1.28
C GLY A 40 12.81 -2.20 -1.44
N ALA A 41 14.00 -1.77 -1.88
CA ALA A 41 14.27 -0.36 -2.10
C ALA A 41 13.31 0.23 -3.13
N ALA A 42 13.04 -0.48 -4.23
CA ALA A 42 12.13 -0.01 -5.26
C ALA A 42 10.71 0.20 -4.69
N LYS A 43 10.24 -0.71 -3.84
CA LYS A 43 8.92 -0.58 -3.22
C LYS A 43 8.80 0.67 -2.36
N PHE A 44 9.81 0.96 -1.56
CA PHE A 44 9.80 2.15 -0.72
C PHE A 44 9.95 3.44 -1.54
N LEU A 45 10.91 3.46 -2.46
CA LEU A 45 11.20 4.67 -3.24
C LEU A 45 10.07 5.06 -4.18
N HIS A 46 9.30 4.09 -4.68
CA HIS A 46 8.19 4.33 -5.58
C HIS A 46 6.82 4.20 -4.91
N ALA A 47 6.80 4.30 -3.58
CA ALA A 47 5.56 4.10 -2.80
C ALA A 47 4.46 5.10 -3.13
N GLN A 48 4.80 6.27 -3.64
CA GLN A 48 3.81 7.29 -3.99
C GLN A 48 3.31 7.18 -5.43
N GLU A 49 3.93 6.32 -6.24
CA GLU A 49 3.56 6.15 -7.64
C GLU A 49 2.41 5.15 -7.75
N HIS A 50 1.47 5.44 -8.63
CA HIS A 50 0.36 4.53 -8.95
C HIS A 50 -0.48 4.13 -7.71
N ARG A 51 -0.56 5.02 -6.73
CA ARG A 51 -1.36 4.76 -5.53
C ARG A 51 -2.84 4.87 -5.83
N LEU A 52 -3.62 3.96 -5.26
CA LEU A 52 -5.07 4.11 -5.24
C LEU A 52 -5.42 5.21 -4.24
N ARG A 53 -6.08 6.26 -4.72
CA ARG A 53 -6.36 7.44 -3.88
C ARG A 53 -7.78 7.52 -3.39
N GLN A 54 -8.66 6.70 -3.96
CA GLN A 54 -10.04 6.64 -3.52
C GLN A 54 -10.61 5.27 -3.82
N PRO A 55 -11.62 4.84 -3.07
CA PRO A 55 -12.29 3.57 -3.34
C PRO A 55 -12.98 3.58 -4.69
N MET A 56 -13.02 2.42 -5.32
CA MET A 56 -13.69 2.25 -6.62
C MET A 56 -14.46 0.94 -6.64
N ILE A 57 -15.58 0.95 -7.35
CA ILE A 57 -16.38 -0.24 -7.57
C ILE A 57 -16.52 -0.45 -9.08
N ARG A 58 -16.40 -1.71 -9.51
CA ARG A 58 -16.62 -2.05 -10.91
C ARG A 58 -18.12 -2.24 -11.15
N ARG A 59 -18.66 -1.41 -12.03
CA ARG A 59 -20.07 -1.52 -12.45
C ARG A 59 -20.13 -1.45 -13.95
N ASN A 60 -20.83 -2.42 -14.56
CA ASN A 60 -20.96 -2.50 -16.03
C ASN A 60 -19.60 -2.49 -16.74
N GLY A 61 -18.62 -3.18 -16.16
CA GLY A 61 -17.29 -3.29 -16.74
C GLY A 61 -16.35 -2.12 -16.50
N GLU A 62 -16.80 -1.07 -15.83
CA GLU A 62 -15.99 0.11 -15.55
C GLU A 62 -15.75 0.29 -14.06
N LEU A 63 -14.52 0.68 -13.69
CA LEU A 63 -14.22 1.08 -12.32
C LEU A 63 -14.69 2.51 -12.11
N LYS A 64 -15.54 2.71 -11.13
CA LYS A 64 -16.08 4.03 -10.80
C LYS A 64 -15.71 4.43 -9.39
N PRO A 65 -15.30 5.68 -9.18
CA PRO A 65 -15.01 6.17 -7.82
C PRO A 65 -16.28 6.20 -6.98
N VAL A 66 -16.16 5.79 -5.73
CA VAL A 66 -17.28 5.80 -4.77
C VAL A 66 -16.78 6.26 -3.42
N GLY A 67 -17.71 6.55 -2.51
CA GLY A 67 -17.35 6.85 -1.13
C GLY A 67 -16.89 5.60 -0.39
N LEU A 68 -16.12 5.80 0.68
CA LEU A 68 -15.58 4.69 1.46
C LEU A 68 -16.68 3.80 2.04
N GLU A 69 -17.75 4.39 2.58
CA GLU A 69 -18.85 3.62 3.15
C GLU A 69 -19.56 2.76 2.12
N GLU A 70 -19.74 3.29 0.92
CA GLU A 70 -20.35 2.54 -0.18
C GLU A 70 -19.45 1.37 -0.59
N ALA A 71 -18.14 1.59 -0.67
CA ALA A 71 -17.19 0.54 -1.01
C ALA A 71 -17.20 -0.58 0.03
N ILE A 72 -17.20 -0.23 1.32
CA ILE A 72 -17.25 -1.20 2.41
C ILE A 72 -18.54 -2.00 2.36
N ARG A 73 -19.65 -1.34 2.13
CA ARG A 73 -20.97 -1.99 2.04
C ARG A 73 -21.03 -2.99 0.90
N GLU A 74 -20.47 -2.62 -0.25
CA GLU A 74 -20.43 -3.52 -1.42
C GLU A 74 -19.51 -4.71 -1.17
N ALA A 75 -18.34 -4.50 -0.57
CA ALA A 75 -17.45 -5.58 -0.22
C ALA A 75 -18.12 -6.55 0.77
N ALA A 76 -18.80 -6.02 1.77
CA ALA A 76 -19.52 -6.83 2.74
C ALA A 76 -20.63 -7.64 2.07
N ARG A 77 -21.36 -7.04 1.13
CA ARG A 77 -22.40 -7.74 0.38
C ARG A 77 -21.84 -8.89 -0.42
N ILE A 78 -20.74 -8.65 -1.14
CA ILE A 78 -20.10 -9.69 -1.95
C ILE A 78 -19.66 -10.86 -1.08
N LEU A 79 -19.03 -10.58 0.06
CA LEU A 79 -18.58 -11.64 0.95
C LEU A 79 -19.75 -12.40 1.59
N ALA A 80 -20.81 -11.69 1.98
CA ALA A 80 -21.96 -12.31 2.63
C ALA A 80 -22.77 -13.19 1.68
N GLU A 81 -22.85 -12.83 0.41
CA GLU A 81 -23.61 -13.58 -0.59
C GLU A 81 -22.81 -14.71 -1.25
N ALA A 82 -21.49 -14.72 -1.10
CA ALA A 82 -20.64 -15.73 -1.72
C ALA A 82 -20.79 -17.08 -1.02
N GLU A 83 -20.79 -18.14 -1.80
CA GLU A 83 -20.79 -19.50 -1.23
C GLU A 83 -19.44 -19.87 -0.63
N TYR A 84 -18.34 -19.39 -1.26
CA TYR A 84 -16.98 -19.66 -0.81
C TYR A 84 -16.17 -18.35 -0.84
N PRO A 85 -16.41 -17.44 0.12
CA PRO A 85 -15.65 -16.19 0.13
C PRO A 85 -14.18 -16.46 0.44
N ILE A 86 -13.30 -15.93 -0.41
CA ILE A 86 -11.85 -16.09 -0.28
C ILE A 86 -11.20 -14.72 -0.35
N LEU A 87 -10.29 -14.46 0.57
CA LEU A 87 -9.49 -13.24 0.59
C LEU A 87 -8.06 -13.51 0.19
#